data_1260eef4eca31c897e890428650eaa25
#
_entry.id   1260eef4eca31c897e890428650eaa25
#
_cell.length_a   1.000
_cell.length_b   1.000
_cell.length_c   1.000
_cell.angle_alpha   90.00
_cell.angle_beta   90.00
_cell.angle_gamma   90.00
#
_symmetry.space_group_name_H-M   'P 1'
#
loop_
_entity.id
_entity.type
_entity.pdbx_description
1 polymer ?
#
loop_
_entity_poly.entity_id
_entity_poly.type
_entity_poly.pdbx_seq_one_letter_code
_entity_poly.pdbx_strand_id
1 'polypeptide(L)'
;NLSIIATKEMPMTDRIAPRQKMVSDELLGEYRQIASSTIGHLTERGYLRGIKPLFNDIRMLGNVVTVKVFPPDGSILRQALLLSEPGDVLVIECVGDAECACWGELRTLAGLIKGLAGVVVAGAVTDVSALRRHQLPVFCQGTSAYTTRSIGQAGEVNQPISVAGVSVQSGDIAIGDDDGVYILDAQQASELLPELLAKETLDRTRREAFLLRIEAHLD
;
A
#
# COMPACT_ATOMS: atom_id res chain seq x y z
N ASN A 1 22.43 -4.07 41.43
CA ASN A 1 21.31 -4.86 40.92
C ASN A 1 20.69 -4.13 39.73
N LEU A 2 21.23 -4.33 38.55
CA LEU A 2 20.60 -3.97 37.29
C LEU A 2 19.64 -5.10 36.91
N SER A 3 18.36 -4.89 37.14
CA SER A 3 17.30 -5.76 36.67
C SER A 3 17.28 -5.65 35.15
N ILE A 4 17.78 -6.67 34.46
CA ILE A 4 17.60 -6.86 33.03
C ILE A 4 16.11 -7.16 32.84
N ILE A 5 15.35 -6.19 32.36
CA ILE A 5 13.99 -6.41 31.87
C ILE A 5 14.17 -7.24 30.59
N ALA A 6 14.06 -8.55 30.73
CA ALA A 6 13.94 -9.44 29.58
C ALA A 6 12.65 -9.07 28.85
N THR A 7 12.76 -8.44 27.70
CA THR A 7 11.66 -8.30 26.78
C THR A 7 11.25 -9.71 26.37
N LYS A 8 10.09 -10.15 26.86
CA LYS A 8 9.51 -11.45 26.53
C LYS A 8 9.27 -11.44 25.02
N GLU A 9 10.10 -12.14 24.26
CA GLU A 9 9.85 -12.34 22.84
C GLU A 9 8.48 -13.01 22.68
N MET A 10 7.58 -12.37 21.94
CA MET A 10 6.28 -12.97 21.62
C MET A 10 6.49 -14.24 20.79
N PRO A 11 5.78 -15.33 21.09
CA PRO A 11 5.79 -16.52 20.24
C PRO A 11 5.42 -16.14 18.78
N MET A 12 5.94 -16.87 17.80
CA MET A 12 5.64 -16.63 16.38
C MET A 12 4.13 -16.62 16.08
N THR A 13 3.33 -17.38 16.81
CA THR A 13 1.87 -17.42 16.71
C THR A 13 1.18 -16.12 17.10
N ASP A 14 1.78 -15.34 18.02
CA ASP A 14 1.21 -14.07 18.49
C ASP A 14 1.59 -12.89 17.58
N ARG A 15 2.47 -13.11 16.61
CA ARG A 15 2.91 -12.10 15.62
C ARG A 15 2.08 -12.11 14.33
N ILE A 16 1.24 -13.12 14.16
CA ILE A 16 0.38 -13.28 13.00
C ILE A 16 -1.07 -13.24 13.45
N ALA A 17 -1.74 -12.11 13.19
CA ALA A 17 -3.16 -11.95 13.45
C ALA A 17 -4.00 -12.34 12.23
N PRO A 18 -5.30 -12.65 12.43
CA PRO A 18 -6.21 -12.89 11.32
C PRO A 18 -6.35 -11.67 10.41
N ARG A 19 -6.55 -11.93 9.12
CA ARG A 19 -6.90 -10.89 8.14
C ARG A 19 -8.18 -10.16 8.57
N GLN A 20 -8.18 -8.85 8.46
CA GLN A 20 -9.34 -8.00 8.73
C GLN A 20 -9.87 -7.42 7.42
N LYS A 21 -11.19 -7.20 7.38
CA LYS A 21 -11.86 -6.45 6.32
C LYS A 21 -12.88 -5.53 6.98
N MET A 22 -12.56 -4.26 7.07
CA MET A 22 -13.34 -3.26 7.81
C MET A 22 -14.22 -2.41 6.88
N VAL A 23 -13.94 -2.44 5.57
CA VAL A 23 -14.65 -1.69 4.55
C VAL A 23 -15.44 -2.66 3.67
N SER A 24 -16.72 -2.35 3.42
CA SER A 24 -17.57 -3.16 2.54
C SER A 24 -17.10 -3.09 1.09
N ASP A 25 -17.44 -4.12 0.30
CA ASP A 25 -17.14 -4.13 -1.15
C ASP A 25 -17.82 -2.99 -1.90
N GLU A 26 -19.00 -2.56 -1.44
CA GLU A 26 -19.73 -1.43 -2.00
C GLU A 26 -18.96 -0.12 -1.79
N LEU A 27 -18.56 0.17 -0.54
CA LEU A 27 -17.78 1.37 -0.22
C LEU A 27 -16.43 1.36 -0.94
N LEU A 28 -15.74 0.22 -0.96
CA LEU A 28 -14.48 0.07 -1.69
C LEU A 28 -14.69 0.30 -3.20
N GLY A 29 -15.80 -0.19 -3.76
CA GLY A 29 -16.16 -0.02 -5.16
C GLY A 29 -16.32 1.44 -5.58
N GLU A 30 -16.87 2.30 -4.72
CA GLU A 30 -17.02 3.74 -4.98
C GLU A 30 -15.66 4.45 -5.15
N TYR A 31 -14.63 3.99 -4.45
CA TYR A 31 -13.28 4.54 -4.56
C TYR A 31 -12.56 4.22 -5.89
N ARG A 32 -13.11 3.34 -6.73
CA ARG A 32 -12.51 3.03 -8.03
C ARG A 32 -12.39 4.24 -8.96
N GLN A 33 -13.31 5.20 -8.83
CA GLN A 33 -13.33 6.41 -9.65
C GLN A 33 -12.62 7.61 -9.00
N ILE A 34 -12.17 7.48 -7.74
CA ILE A 34 -11.55 8.57 -6.98
C ILE A 34 -10.04 8.59 -7.24
N ALA A 35 -9.52 9.70 -7.76
CA ALA A 35 -8.08 9.91 -7.88
C ALA A 35 -7.44 10.20 -6.51
N SER A 36 -6.18 9.81 -6.31
CA SER A 36 -5.47 10.13 -5.06
C SER A 36 -5.36 11.64 -4.84
N SER A 37 -5.18 12.42 -5.90
CA SER A 37 -5.16 13.88 -5.86
C SER A 37 -6.49 14.50 -5.45
N THR A 38 -7.62 13.86 -5.74
CA THR A 38 -8.94 14.31 -5.27
C THR A 38 -9.04 14.18 -3.75
N ILE A 39 -8.52 13.08 -3.17
CA ILE A 39 -8.41 12.94 -1.72
C ILE A 39 -7.50 14.04 -1.15
N GLY A 40 -6.37 14.32 -1.81
CA GLY A 40 -5.41 15.35 -1.42
C GLY A 40 -5.97 16.77 -1.40
N HIS A 41 -7.04 17.06 -2.15
CA HIS A 41 -7.75 18.33 -2.05
C HIS A 41 -8.57 18.50 -0.76
N LEU A 42 -8.96 17.39 -0.13
CA LEU A 42 -9.80 17.41 1.08
C LEU A 42 -9.01 17.16 2.36
N THR A 43 -7.96 16.36 2.31
CA THR A 43 -7.19 15.99 3.50
C THR A 43 -5.76 15.57 3.15
N GLU A 44 -4.83 15.82 4.08
CA GLU A 44 -3.49 15.24 4.05
C GLU A 44 -3.38 13.96 4.91
N ARG A 45 -4.41 13.69 5.74
CA ARG A 45 -4.42 12.53 6.64
C ARG A 45 -4.48 11.23 5.84
N GLY A 46 -3.52 10.35 6.07
CA GLY A 46 -3.39 9.07 5.38
C GLY A 46 -2.48 9.10 4.14
N TYR A 47 -1.99 10.27 3.73
CA TYR A 47 -1.03 10.35 2.62
C TYR A 47 0.34 9.81 3.02
N LEU A 48 0.86 8.86 2.25
CA LEU A 48 2.15 8.22 2.50
C LEU A 48 3.28 9.03 1.84
N ARG A 49 3.87 9.96 2.61
CA ARG A 49 4.96 10.83 2.13
C ARG A 49 6.19 10.03 1.73
N GLY A 50 6.73 10.31 0.55
CA GLY A 50 7.95 9.66 0.04
C GLY A 50 7.74 8.26 -0.52
N ILE A 51 6.52 7.73 -0.49
CA ILE A 51 6.15 6.49 -1.17
C ILE A 51 5.66 6.84 -2.58
N LYS A 52 6.30 6.30 -3.60
CA LYS A 52 6.03 6.63 -5.01
C LYS A 52 5.81 5.39 -5.86
N PRO A 53 5.04 5.50 -6.95
CA PRO A 53 4.88 4.40 -7.89
C PRO A 53 6.23 4.03 -8.52
N LEU A 54 6.46 2.74 -8.71
CA LEU A 54 7.69 2.23 -9.35
C LEU A 54 7.68 2.44 -10.87
N PHE A 55 6.50 2.54 -11.47
CA PHE A 55 6.28 2.78 -12.91
C PHE A 55 4.99 3.59 -13.10
N ASN A 56 4.79 4.11 -14.32
CA ASN A 56 3.65 4.95 -14.68
C ASN A 56 2.42 4.13 -15.09
N ASP A 57 1.29 4.82 -15.23
CA ASP A 57 -0.02 4.26 -15.59
C ASP A 57 -0.49 3.20 -14.59
N ILE A 58 -0.26 3.47 -13.32
CA ILE A 58 -0.49 2.56 -12.20
C ILE A 58 -1.77 2.95 -11.46
N ARG A 59 -2.55 1.96 -11.10
CA ARG A 59 -3.74 2.11 -10.25
C ARG A 59 -3.81 0.98 -9.25
N MET A 60 -4.05 1.32 -8.00
CA MET A 60 -4.18 0.38 -6.89
C MET A 60 -5.35 0.78 -6.00
N LEU A 61 -6.20 -0.20 -5.69
CA LEU A 61 -7.26 -0.05 -4.71
C LEU A 61 -7.52 -1.40 -4.06
N GLY A 62 -7.46 -1.48 -2.75
CA GLY A 62 -7.74 -2.74 -2.07
C GLY A 62 -7.73 -2.65 -0.55
N ASN A 63 -8.17 -3.75 0.05
CA ASN A 63 -8.11 -3.97 1.48
C ASN A 63 -6.66 -4.18 1.93
N VAL A 64 -6.27 -3.55 3.02
CA VAL A 64 -4.90 -3.60 3.53
C VAL A 64 -4.65 -4.86 4.34
N VAL A 65 -3.57 -5.55 4.02
CA VAL A 65 -2.89 -6.54 4.86
C VAL A 65 -1.56 -5.93 5.29
N THR A 66 -1.38 -5.70 6.57
CA THR A 66 -0.16 -5.10 7.11
C THR A 66 0.93 -6.14 7.33
N VAL A 67 2.16 -5.77 7.02
CA VAL A 67 3.34 -6.61 7.24
C VAL A 67 4.45 -5.78 7.86
N LYS A 68 5.07 -6.29 8.93
CA LYS A 68 6.27 -5.71 9.52
C LYS A 68 7.46 -6.62 9.23
N VAL A 69 8.43 -6.09 8.51
CA VAL A 69 9.66 -6.77 8.11
C VAL A 69 10.83 -6.20 8.92
N PHE A 70 11.70 -7.07 9.40
CA PHE A 70 12.94 -6.70 10.11
C PHE A 70 14.14 -7.12 9.27
N PRO A 71 14.58 -6.29 8.31
CA PRO A 71 15.73 -6.61 7.50
C PRO A 71 16.96 -6.97 8.36
N PRO A 72 17.77 -7.98 7.97
CA PRO A 72 17.76 -8.65 6.67
C PRO A 72 16.80 -9.85 6.53
N ASP A 73 15.91 -10.12 7.51
CA ASP A 73 14.96 -11.23 7.43
C ASP A 73 13.66 -10.82 6.71
N GLY A 74 13.41 -11.40 5.53
CA GLY A 74 12.19 -11.18 4.74
C GLY A 74 11.19 -12.36 4.78
N SER A 75 11.43 -13.36 5.64
CA SER A 75 10.66 -14.62 5.67
C SER A 75 9.15 -14.43 5.91
N ILE A 76 8.78 -13.43 6.70
CA ILE A 76 7.39 -13.15 7.08
C ILE A 76 6.49 -12.85 5.87
N LEU A 77 7.06 -12.35 4.77
CA LEU A 77 6.31 -12.02 3.55
C LEU A 77 5.63 -13.24 2.92
N ARG A 78 6.20 -14.45 3.11
CA ARG A 78 5.53 -15.68 2.69
C ARG A 78 4.23 -15.89 3.45
N GLN A 79 4.22 -15.65 4.76
CA GLN A 79 3.00 -15.79 5.58
C GLN A 79 1.95 -14.73 5.17
N ALA A 80 2.38 -13.49 4.95
CA ALA A 80 1.50 -12.43 4.47
C ALA A 80 0.83 -12.81 3.13
N LEU A 81 1.60 -13.34 2.17
CA LEU A 81 1.06 -13.81 0.90
C LEU A 81 0.07 -14.98 1.07
N LEU A 82 0.35 -15.92 1.98
CA LEU A 82 -0.56 -17.05 2.24
C LEU A 82 -1.91 -16.59 2.82
N LEU A 83 -1.89 -15.57 3.70
CA LEU A 83 -3.09 -15.04 4.37
C LEU A 83 -3.86 -14.04 3.50
N SER A 84 -3.27 -13.50 2.46
CA SER A 84 -3.93 -12.55 1.56
C SER A 84 -5.00 -13.21 0.71
N GLU A 85 -6.00 -12.42 0.36
CA GLU A 85 -7.08 -12.78 -0.55
C GLU A 85 -7.02 -11.91 -1.82
N PRO A 86 -7.70 -12.32 -2.92
CA PRO A 86 -7.80 -11.50 -4.11
C PRO A 86 -8.34 -10.09 -3.82
N GLY A 87 -7.66 -9.08 -4.37
CA GLY A 87 -7.99 -7.67 -4.15
C GLY A 87 -7.31 -7.03 -2.94
N ASP A 88 -6.54 -7.78 -2.14
CA ASP A 88 -5.76 -7.21 -1.06
C ASP A 88 -4.54 -6.42 -1.55
N VAL A 89 -4.14 -5.45 -0.73
CA VAL A 89 -2.89 -4.70 -0.86
C VAL A 89 -1.99 -5.03 0.32
N LEU A 90 -0.77 -5.50 0.07
CA LEU A 90 0.23 -5.61 1.12
C LEU A 90 0.81 -4.23 1.41
N VAL A 91 0.77 -3.81 2.66
CA VAL A 91 1.46 -2.59 3.14
C VAL A 91 2.55 -3.01 4.10
N ILE A 92 3.80 -2.74 3.72
CA ILE A 92 5.00 -3.30 4.35
C ILE A 92 5.79 -2.18 5.03
N GLU A 93 5.94 -2.28 6.35
CA GLU A 93 6.89 -1.50 7.13
C GLU A 93 8.23 -2.25 7.20
N CYS A 94 9.31 -1.60 6.75
CA CYS A 94 10.69 -2.09 6.94
C CYS A 94 11.29 -1.42 8.17
N VAL A 95 11.50 -2.20 9.24
CA VAL A 95 12.06 -1.69 10.51
C VAL A 95 13.57 -1.82 10.48
N GLY A 96 14.27 -0.72 10.65
CA GLY A 96 15.74 -0.67 10.63
C GLY A 96 16.28 -0.30 9.25
N ASP A 97 16.85 -1.25 8.52
CA ASP A 97 17.49 -0.99 7.24
C ASP A 97 16.48 -1.00 6.06
N ALA A 98 15.92 0.17 5.76
CA ALA A 98 14.96 0.35 4.67
C ALA A 98 15.60 0.24 3.26
N GLU A 99 16.92 0.28 3.13
CA GLU A 99 17.63 0.06 1.87
C GLU A 99 17.76 -1.44 1.52
N CYS A 100 17.64 -2.32 2.51
CA CYS A 100 17.60 -3.76 2.29
C CYS A 100 16.27 -4.16 1.64
N ALA A 101 16.26 -4.32 0.31
CA ALA A 101 15.06 -4.57 -0.48
C ALA A 101 14.34 -5.85 -0.08
N CYS A 102 13.06 -5.75 0.28
CA CYS A 102 12.27 -6.89 0.73
C CYS A 102 11.29 -7.42 -0.33
N TRP A 103 11.14 -6.76 -1.47
CA TRP A 103 10.21 -7.15 -2.52
C TRP A 103 10.90 -7.18 -3.88
N GLY A 104 10.71 -8.26 -4.63
CA GLY A 104 11.27 -8.47 -5.95
C GLY A 104 10.38 -9.35 -6.83
N GLU A 105 10.94 -9.91 -7.92
CA GLU A 105 10.19 -10.61 -8.95
C GLU A 105 9.41 -11.82 -8.41
N LEU A 106 10.04 -12.72 -7.66
CA LEU A 106 9.38 -13.95 -7.22
C LEU A 106 8.19 -13.67 -6.29
N ARG A 107 8.28 -12.64 -5.43
CA ARG A 107 7.17 -12.20 -4.59
C ARG A 107 6.08 -11.52 -5.42
N THR A 108 6.44 -10.80 -6.46
CA THR A 108 5.48 -10.21 -7.41
C THR A 108 4.68 -11.31 -8.14
N LEU A 109 5.34 -12.35 -8.61
CA LEU A 109 4.66 -13.50 -9.24
C LEU A 109 3.72 -14.20 -8.25
N ALA A 110 4.16 -14.42 -7.01
CA ALA A 110 3.30 -14.97 -5.96
C ALA A 110 2.10 -14.05 -5.65
N GLY A 111 2.31 -12.74 -5.62
CA GLY A 111 1.25 -11.73 -5.47
C GLY A 111 0.22 -11.77 -6.59
N LEU A 112 0.67 -11.91 -7.84
CA LEU A 112 -0.22 -12.07 -9.00
C LEU A 112 -1.04 -13.37 -8.91
N ILE A 113 -0.43 -14.49 -8.50
CA ILE A 113 -1.14 -15.76 -8.26
C ILE A 113 -2.22 -15.59 -7.19
N LYS A 114 -1.95 -14.83 -6.14
CA LYS A 114 -2.92 -14.52 -5.07
C LYS A 114 -3.98 -13.51 -5.48
N GLY A 115 -3.80 -12.83 -6.62
CA GLY A 115 -4.71 -11.78 -7.08
C GLY A 115 -4.59 -10.48 -6.27
N LEU A 116 -3.41 -10.15 -5.75
CA LEU A 116 -3.18 -8.88 -5.06
C LEU A 116 -3.51 -7.69 -5.96
N ALA A 117 -4.10 -6.65 -5.39
CA ALA A 117 -4.34 -5.37 -6.07
C ALA A 117 -3.07 -4.52 -6.14
N GLY A 118 -2.12 -4.76 -5.25
CA GLY A 118 -0.84 -4.06 -5.24
C GLY A 118 -0.02 -4.26 -3.97
N VAL A 119 1.11 -3.59 -3.92
CA VAL A 119 2.06 -3.65 -2.80
C VAL A 119 2.62 -2.26 -2.53
N VAL A 120 2.68 -1.91 -1.26
CA VAL A 120 3.29 -0.67 -0.75
C VAL A 120 4.45 -1.05 0.16
N VAL A 121 5.64 -0.57 -0.13
CA VAL A 121 6.86 -0.86 0.64
C VAL A 121 7.44 0.43 1.20
N ALA A 122 7.43 0.57 2.52
CA ALA A 122 8.17 1.62 3.22
C ALA A 122 9.67 1.24 3.28
N GLY A 123 10.30 1.23 2.13
CA GLY A 123 11.66 0.80 1.91
C GLY A 123 11.95 0.56 0.44
N ALA A 124 13.03 -0.18 0.17
CA ALA A 124 13.46 -0.49 -1.18
C ALA A 124 12.84 -1.76 -1.76
N VAL A 125 12.73 -1.79 -3.09
CA VAL A 125 12.41 -2.97 -3.89
C VAL A 125 13.57 -3.30 -4.83
N THR A 126 13.56 -4.50 -5.39
CA THR A 126 14.58 -4.98 -6.33
C THR A 126 13.93 -5.54 -7.60
N ASP A 127 14.72 -6.03 -8.57
CA ASP A 127 14.25 -6.62 -9.83
C ASP A 127 13.35 -5.69 -10.65
N VAL A 128 13.65 -4.40 -10.67
CA VAL A 128 12.80 -3.32 -11.19
C VAL A 128 12.30 -3.59 -12.60
N SER A 129 13.16 -4.08 -13.50
CA SER A 129 12.78 -4.41 -14.88
C SER A 129 11.73 -5.52 -14.96
N ALA A 130 11.82 -6.52 -14.08
CA ALA A 130 10.84 -7.59 -13.98
C ALA A 130 9.52 -7.08 -13.39
N LEU A 131 9.57 -6.28 -12.32
CA LEU A 131 8.38 -5.69 -11.72
C LEU A 131 7.58 -4.86 -12.73
N ARG A 132 8.28 -4.07 -13.56
CA ARG A 132 7.67 -3.31 -14.66
C ARG A 132 7.01 -4.19 -15.71
N ARG A 133 7.62 -5.33 -16.06
CA ARG A 133 7.02 -6.28 -17.03
C ARG A 133 5.77 -6.96 -16.47
N HIS A 134 5.76 -7.31 -15.20
CA HIS A 134 4.65 -8.04 -14.58
C HIS A 134 3.45 -7.17 -14.21
N GLN A 135 3.61 -5.85 -14.14
CA GLN A 135 2.54 -4.87 -13.98
C GLN A 135 1.68 -5.02 -12.69
N LEU A 136 2.15 -5.75 -11.67
CA LEU A 136 1.55 -5.64 -10.35
C LEU A 136 1.84 -4.23 -9.81
N PRO A 137 0.84 -3.43 -9.40
CA PRO A 137 1.10 -2.13 -8.81
C PRO A 137 2.04 -2.21 -7.60
N VAL A 138 3.19 -1.53 -7.69
CA VAL A 138 4.20 -1.45 -6.64
C VAL A 138 4.52 0.01 -6.36
N PHE A 139 4.45 0.39 -5.08
CA PHE A 139 4.82 1.69 -4.56
C PHE A 139 5.93 1.51 -3.53
N CYS A 140 6.97 2.31 -3.57
CA CYS A 140 8.13 2.16 -2.70
C CYS A 140 8.84 3.48 -2.44
N GLN A 141 9.82 3.46 -1.55
CA GLN A 141 10.70 4.61 -1.29
C GLN A 141 11.92 4.64 -2.22
N GLY A 142 12.31 3.49 -2.77
CA GLY A 142 13.48 3.40 -3.63
C GLY A 142 13.75 1.99 -4.14
N THR A 143 14.90 1.82 -4.75
CA THR A 143 15.36 0.56 -5.32
C THR A 143 16.74 0.20 -4.80
N SER A 144 17.02 -1.09 -4.62
CA SER A 144 18.33 -1.56 -4.14
C SER A 144 18.68 -2.93 -4.69
N ALA A 145 19.95 -3.16 -4.91
CA ALA A 145 20.51 -4.48 -5.24
C ALA A 145 20.80 -5.32 -3.98
N TYR A 146 20.85 -4.68 -2.81
CA TYR A 146 20.98 -5.34 -1.52
C TYR A 146 19.62 -5.82 -1.04
N THR A 147 19.49 -7.12 -0.76
CA THR A 147 18.18 -7.76 -0.54
C THR A 147 18.08 -8.52 0.77
N THR A 148 16.86 -8.68 1.26
CA THR A 148 16.54 -9.57 2.39
C THR A 148 16.82 -11.04 2.07
N ARG A 149 16.96 -11.83 3.12
CA ARG A 149 17.15 -13.28 3.09
C ARG A 149 16.03 -13.97 3.86
N SER A 150 15.82 -15.27 3.60
CA SER A 150 14.88 -16.09 4.37
C SER A 150 15.58 -16.68 5.60
N ILE A 151 15.51 -15.97 6.71
CA ILE A 151 16.15 -16.36 7.98
C ILE A 151 15.15 -17.06 8.91
N GLY A 152 13.87 -16.67 8.90
CA GLY A 152 12.79 -17.33 9.63
C GLY A 152 12.68 -16.95 11.10
N GLN A 153 13.19 -15.78 11.49
CA GLN A 153 13.30 -15.40 12.90
C GLN A 153 12.34 -14.26 13.30
N ALA A 154 11.97 -13.38 12.38
CA ALA A 154 11.28 -12.14 12.72
C ALA A 154 10.20 -11.78 11.71
N GLY A 155 9.25 -10.94 12.15
CA GLY A 155 8.20 -10.36 11.34
C GLY A 155 6.82 -10.44 11.99
N GLU A 156 5.91 -9.63 11.48
CA GLU A 156 4.51 -9.58 11.95
C GLU A 156 3.57 -9.44 10.75
N VAL A 157 2.38 -10.04 10.84
CA VAL A 157 1.31 -9.90 9.83
C VAL A 157 0.02 -9.51 10.51
N ASN A 158 -0.71 -8.57 9.89
CA ASN A 158 -1.99 -8.04 10.37
C ASN A 158 -1.92 -7.39 11.77
N GLN A 159 -0.72 -7.01 12.22
CA GLN A 159 -0.52 -6.14 13.37
C GLN A 159 -0.46 -4.68 12.92
N PRO A 160 -0.77 -3.71 13.81
CA PRO A 160 -0.60 -2.29 13.49
C PRO A 160 0.85 -1.97 13.10
N ILE A 161 1.01 -1.17 12.05
CA ILE A 161 2.30 -0.70 11.55
C ILE A 161 2.32 0.83 11.41
N SER A 162 3.51 1.39 11.20
CA SER A 162 3.70 2.80 10.88
C SER A 162 4.44 2.92 9.55
N VAL A 163 3.82 3.60 8.59
CA VAL A 163 4.40 3.82 7.27
C VAL A 163 4.40 5.32 6.96
N ALA A 164 5.57 5.89 6.72
CA ALA A 164 5.73 7.32 6.44
C ALA A 164 5.04 8.24 7.49
N GLY A 165 5.04 7.83 8.76
CA GLY A 165 4.38 8.54 9.85
C GLY A 165 2.86 8.33 9.95
N VAL A 166 2.28 7.49 9.09
CA VAL A 166 0.85 7.12 9.12
C VAL A 166 0.69 5.80 9.85
N SER A 167 -0.22 5.75 10.84
CA SER A 167 -0.64 4.50 11.47
C SER A 167 -1.54 3.74 10.51
N VAL A 168 -1.20 2.49 10.23
CA VAL A 168 -1.92 1.62 9.29
C VAL A 168 -2.32 0.33 9.98
N GLN A 169 -3.56 -0.08 9.77
CA GLN A 169 -4.09 -1.31 10.33
C GLN A 169 -4.58 -2.26 9.24
N SER A 170 -4.58 -3.56 9.55
CA SER A 170 -5.23 -4.55 8.70
C SER A 170 -6.72 -4.20 8.57
N GLY A 171 -7.24 -4.18 7.35
CA GLY A 171 -8.63 -3.82 7.07
C GLY A 171 -8.85 -2.35 6.67
N ASP A 172 -7.84 -1.48 6.77
CA ASP A 172 -7.85 -0.18 6.11
C ASP A 172 -7.93 -0.36 4.58
N ILE A 173 -8.14 0.71 3.84
CA ILE A 173 -8.05 0.68 2.38
C ILE A 173 -6.84 1.48 1.89
N ALA A 174 -6.20 0.94 0.85
CA ALA A 174 -5.12 1.62 0.14
C ALA A 174 -5.63 2.08 -1.22
N ILE A 175 -5.40 3.36 -1.53
CA ILE A 175 -5.71 3.98 -2.81
C ILE A 175 -4.39 4.54 -3.37
N GLY A 176 -3.99 4.11 -4.55
CA GLY A 176 -2.75 4.55 -5.17
C GLY A 176 -2.89 4.76 -6.67
N ASP A 177 -2.16 5.73 -7.19
CA ASP A 177 -2.01 6.03 -8.60
C ASP A 177 -0.65 6.70 -8.87
N ASP A 178 -0.45 7.29 -10.04
CA ASP A 178 0.83 7.90 -10.42
C ASP A 178 1.28 9.04 -9.49
N ASP A 179 0.37 9.64 -8.71
CA ASP A 179 0.69 10.73 -7.79
C ASP A 179 1.13 10.25 -6.40
N GLY A 180 0.73 9.07 -5.98
CA GLY A 180 1.10 8.50 -4.69
C GLY A 180 0.04 7.61 -4.07
N VAL A 181 0.10 7.44 -2.74
CA VAL A 181 -0.76 6.52 -1.98
C VAL A 181 -1.42 7.21 -0.80
N TYR A 182 -2.71 6.94 -0.62
CA TYR A 182 -3.46 7.20 0.60
C TYR A 182 -3.86 5.89 1.28
N ILE A 183 -3.79 5.88 2.61
CA ILE A 183 -4.40 4.86 3.45
C ILE A 183 -5.53 5.51 4.23
N LEU A 184 -6.74 4.96 4.13
CA LEU A 184 -7.91 5.44 4.86
C LEU A 184 -8.46 4.31 5.75
N ASP A 185 -8.77 4.63 6.99
CA ASP A 185 -9.57 3.75 7.82
C ASP A 185 -11.05 3.74 7.37
N ALA A 186 -11.83 2.78 7.85
CA ALA A 186 -13.23 2.62 7.44
C ALA A 186 -14.10 3.85 7.73
N GLN A 187 -13.87 4.52 8.86
CA GLN A 187 -14.60 5.73 9.23
C GLN A 187 -14.24 6.88 8.28
N GLN A 188 -12.97 7.12 8.08
CA GLN A 188 -12.46 8.17 7.18
C GLN A 188 -12.93 7.94 5.74
N ALA A 189 -12.89 6.69 5.26
CA ALA A 189 -13.37 6.33 3.94
C ALA A 189 -14.87 6.61 3.77
N SER A 190 -15.68 6.33 4.79
CA SER A 190 -17.12 6.62 4.76
C SER A 190 -17.43 8.12 4.83
N GLU A 191 -16.74 8.85 5.68
CA GLU A 191 -16.98 10.29 5.89
C GLU A 191 -16.57 11.14 4.68
N LEU A 192 -15.48 10.81 4.01
CA LEU A 192 -14.96 11.58 2.87
C LEU A 192 -15.74 11.31 1.57
N LEU A 193 -16.34 10.14 1.41
CA LEU A 193 -16.89 9.70 0.13
C LEU A 193 -17.88 10.68 -0.51
N PRO A 194 -18.89 11.26 0.18
CA PRO A 194 -19.85 12.16 -0.45
C PRO A 194 -19.19 13.39 -1.09
N GLU A 195 -18.22 13.98 -0.41
CA GLU A 195 -17.51 15.15 -0.91
C GLU A 195 -16.54 14.81 -2.05
N LEU A 196 -15.88 13.64 -1.97
CA LEU A 196 -15.02 13.14 -3.04
C LEU A 196 -15.81 12.91 -4.34
N LEU A 197 -16.97 12.27 -4.26
CA LEU A 197 -17.85 12.04 -5.43
C LEU A 197 -18.36 13.34 -6.04
N ALA A 198 -18.76 14.30 -5.21
CA ALA A 198 -19.17 15.61 -5.67
C ALA A 198 -18.04 16.35 -6.39
N LYS A 199 -16.81 16.27 -5.81
CA LYS A 199 -15.63 16.89 -6.43
C LYS A 199 -15.24 16.24 -7.74
N GLU A 200 -15.23 14.91 -7.83
CA GLU A 200 -14.95 14.19 -9.09
C GLU A 200 -15.94 14.58 -10.19
N THR A 201 -17.21 14.71 -9.84
CA THR A 201 -18.27 15.14 -10.79
C THR A 201 -18.03 16.58 -11.25
N LEU A 202 -17.74 17.50 -10.34
CA LEU A 202 -17.45 18.90 -10.67
C LEU A 202 -16.21 19.03 -11.56
N ASP A 203 -15.13 18.32 -11.21
CA ASP A 203 -13.86 18.39 -11.95
C ASP A 203 -14.00 17.76 -13.36
N ARG A 204 -14.81 16.72 -13.51
CA ARG A 204 -15.15 16.16 -14.82
C ARG A 204 -15.86 17.19 -15.70
N THR A 205 -16.90 17.84 -15.19
CA THR A 205 -17.64 18.88 -15.92
C THR A 205 -16.75 20.06 -16.33
N ARG A 206 -15.87 20.50 -15.42
CA ARG A 206 -14.90 21.58 -15.70
C ARG A 206 -13.89 21.16 -16.77
N ARG A 207 -13.39 19.95 -16.70
CA ARG A 207 -12.44 19.40 -17.68
C ARG A 207 -13.06 19.38 -19.07
N GLU A 208 -14.28 18.88 -19.20
CA GLU A 208 -15.02 18.86 -20.48
C GLU A 208 -15.16 20.28 -21.05
N ALA A 209 -15.56 21.25 -20.23
CA ALA A 209 -15.67 22.66 -20.65
C ALA A 209 -14.32 23.26 -21.09
N PHE A 210 -13.22 22.94 -20.42
CA PHE A 210 -11.90 23.39 -20.83
C PHE A 210 -11.43 22.74 -22.13
N LEU A 211 -11.66 21.45 -22.32
CA LEU A 211 -11.28 20.73 -23.55
C LEU A 211 -12.02 21.32 -24.77
N LEU A 212 -13.32 21.59 -24.66
CA LEU A 212 -14.09 22.24 -25.73
C LEU A 212 -13.52 23.63 -26.10
N ARG A 213 -13.05 24.40 -25.10
CA ARG A 213 -12.42 25.71 -25.33
C ARG A 213 -11.05 25.60 -26.01
N ILE A 214 -10.29 24.57 -25.68
CA ILE A 214 -8.98 24.30 -26.30
C ILE A 214 -9.20 23.94 -27.78
N GLU A 215 -10.13 23.03 -28.07
CA GLU A 215 -10.48 22.66 -29.44
C GLU A 215 -10.92 23.88 -30.28
N ALA A 216 -11.78 24.74 -29.74
CA ALA A 216 -12.23 25.96 -30.41
C ALA A 216 -11.14 27.04 -30.64
N HIS A 217 -9.95 26.89 -30.04
CA HIS A 217 -8.79 27.79 -30.26
C HIS A 217 -7.79 27.21 -31.26
N LEU A 218 -7.97 25.95 -31.68
CA LEU A 218 -7.13 25.28 -32.66
C LEU A 218 -7.72 25.37 -34.09
N ASP A 219 -8.99 25.76 -34.21
CA ASP A 219 -9.69 26.08 -35.48
C ASP A 219 -9.57 27.59 -35.80
#